data_a095bafebc92267874e3e7bb4b63da89
#
_entry.id   a095bafebc92267874e3e7bb4b63da89
#
_cell.length_a   1.000
_cell.length_b   1.000
_cell.length_c   1.000
_cell.angle_alpha   90.00
_cell.angle_beta   90.00
_cell.angle_gamma   90.00
#
_symmetry.space_group_name_H-M   'P 1'
#
loop_
_entity.id
_entity.type
_entity.pdbx_description
1 polymer ?
#
loop_
_entity_poly.entity_id
_entity_poly.type
_entity_poly.pdbx_seq_one_letter_code
_entity_poly.pdbx_strand_id
1 'polypeptide(L)'
;MDLKPLCIRIANRLGIDPLDIKFEDLTDDSRLYIKENYVAINKKHENDYEECAKCIAHEYRHIFQLFYVNIFNDERSERWKKELQGVINSSNMDGNGSNYIAQEIELDAFAFTKYYLEEFENIEVVNKIDKLDFYILEYIKRSKDIL
;
A
#
# COMPACT_ATOMS: atom_id res chain seq x y z
N MET A 1 -11.78 -16.29 9.19
CA MET A 1 -11.67 -15.25 8.18
C MET A 1 -10.62 -15.68 7.16
N ASP A 2 -11.01 -15.82 5.90
CA ASP A 2 -10.08 -16.23 4.84
C ASP A 2 -9.75 -15.03 3.96
N LEU A 3 -8.49 -14.61 4.00
CA LEU A 3 -8.00 -13.45 3.24
C LEU A 3 -7.48 -13.81 1.85
N LYS A 4 -7.32 -15.10 1.53
CA LYS A 4 -6.75 -15.52 0.25
C LYS A 4 -7.50 -15.00 -0.98
N PRO A 5 -8.83 -15.10 -1.05
CA PRO A 5 -9.55 -14.58 -2.22
C PRO A 5 -9.34 -13.08 -2.41
N LEU A 6 -9.31 -12.31 -1.33
CA LEU A 6 -9.05 -10.87 -1.38
C LEU A 6 -7.63 -10.59 -1.88
N CYS A 7 -6.64 -11.31 -1.37
CA CYS A 7 -5.25 -11.17 -1.81
C CYS A 7 -5.12 -11.42 -3.30
N ILE A 8 -5.79 -12.45 -3.82
CA ILE A 8 -5.78 -12.78 -5.26
C ILE A 8 -6.40 -11.65 -6.07
N ARG A 9 -7.53 -11.10 -5.63
CA ARG A 9 -8.20 -10.01 -6.36
C ARG A 9 -7.36 -8.75 -6.42
N ILE A 10 -6.76 -8.36 -5.29
CA ILE A 10 -5.89 -7.18 -5.25
C ILE A 10 -4.64 -7.40 -6.10
N ALA A 11 -4.02 -8.56 -5.97
CA ALA A 11 -2.83 -8.91 -6.76
C ALA A 11 -3.13 -8.89 -8.26
N ASN A 12 -4.27 -9.45 -8.67
CA ASN A 12 -4.69 -9.43 -10.07
C ASN A 12 -4.88 -8.02 -10.59
N ARG A 13 -5.47 -7.14 -9.80
CA ARG A 13 -5.64 -5.74 -10.18
C ARG A 13 -4.29 -5.05 -10.43
N LEU A 14 -3.29 -5.38 -9.61
CA LEU A 14 -1.97 -4.77 -9.68
C LEU A 14 -1.03 -5.48 -10.65
N GLY A 15 -1.39 -6.67 -11.13
CA GLY A 15 -0.51 -7.46 -12.00
C GLY A 15 0.69 -8.03 -11.26
N ILE A 16 0.54 -8.36 -9.99
CA ILE A 16 1.59 -8.95 -9.15
C ILE A 16 1.14 -10.32 -8.66
N ASP A 17 2.09 -11.11 -8.16
CA ASP A 17 1.78 -12.35 -7.46
C ASP A 17 1.33 -12.04 -6.03
N PRO A 18 0.32 -12.74 -5.50
CA PRO A 18 -0.08 -12.54 -4.10
C PRO A 18 1.03 -12.94 -3.14
N LEU A 19 1.19 -12.17 -2.07
CA LEU A 19 2.14 -12.44 -1.00
C LEU A 19 1.41 -13.09 0.17
N ASP A 20 2.16 -13.84 0.98
CA ASP A 20 1.64 -14.39 2.23
C ASP A 20 1.33 -13.28 3.23
N ILE A 21 0.31 -13.50 4.04
CA ILE A 21 -0.07 -12.61 5.12
C ILE A 21 0.23 -13.30 6.45
N LYS A 22 0.95 -12.60 7.33
CA LYS A 22 1.26 -13.09 8.67
C LYS A 22 0.82 -12.05 9.69
N PHE A 23 0.32 -12.51 10.83
CA PHE A 23 -0.06 -11.61 11.92
C PHE A 23 1.05 -11.56 12.94
N GLU A 24 1.53 -10.36 13.25
CA GLU A 24 2.68 -10.15 14.14
C GLU A 24 2.42 -9.00 15.11
N ASP A 25 3.16 -8.96 16.19
CA ASP A 25 3.16 -7.81 17.10
C ASP A 25 3.98 -6.70 16.45
N LEU A 26 3.30 -5.64 16.06
CA LEU A 26 3.92 -4.50 15.38
C LEU A 26 3.59 -3.21 16.12
N THR A 27 4.43 -2.19 15.92
CA THR A 27 4.11 -0.82 16.36
C THR A 27 3.20 -0.13 15.35
N ASP A 28 3.25 -0.55 14.08
CA ASP A 28 2.44 -0.04 12.99
C ASP A 28 1.23 -0.94 12.73
N ASP A 29 0.36 -0.56 11.80
CA ASP A 29 -0.76 -1.40 11.38
C ASP A 29 -0.30 -2.56 10.52
N SER A 30 0.67 -2.33 9.63
CA SER A 30 1.21 -3.35 8.74
C SER A 30 2.62 -2.99 8.30
N ARG A 31 3.29 -3.99 7.73
CA ARG A 31 4.67 -3.84 7.27
C ARG A 31 4.93 -4.80 6.11
N LEU A 32 5.61 -4.31 5.09
CA LEU A 32 6.05 -5.14 3.97
C LEU A 32 7.50 -5.58 4.20
N TYR A 33 7.73 -6.89 4.24
CA TYR A 33 9.07 -7.46 4.29
C TYR A 33 9.47 -7.87 2.87
N ILE A 34 10.23 -7.00 2.21
CA ILE A 34 10.56 -7.15 0.78
C ILE A 34 11.40 -8.41 0.53
N LYS A 35 12.45 -8.60 1.31
CA LYS A 35 13.37 -9.73 1.13
C LYS A 35 12.70 -11.07 1.43
N GLU A 36 11.91 -11.09 2.49
CA GLU A 36 11.22 -12.30 2.96
C GLU A 36 9.93 -12.56 2.19
N ASN A 37 9.46 -11.57 1.42
CA ASN A 37 8.34 -11.65 0.51
C ASN A 37 7.01 -11.97 1.20
N TYR A 38 6.70 -11.24 2.27
CA TYR A 38 5.40 -11.34 2.92
C TYR A 38 4.96 -9.99 3.51
N VAL A 39 3.69 -9.91 3.83
CA VAL A 39 3.10 -8.76 4.52
C VAL A 39 2.76 -9.16 5.94
N ALA A 40 3.24 -8.41 6.92
CA ALA A 40 2.85 -8.55 8.30
C ALA A 40 1.73 -7.57 8.62
N ILE A 41 0.69 -8.07 9.27
CA ILE A 41 -0.42 -7.24 9.78
C ILE A 41 -0.40 -7.32 11.30
N ASN A 42 -0.61 -6.19 11.96
CA ASN A 42 -0.65 -6.15 13.41
C ASN A 42 -1.73 -7.11 13.94
N LYS A 43 -1.38 -7.93 14.92
CA LYS A 43 -2.28 -8.91 15.52
C LYS A 43 -3.60 -8.31 16.01
N LYS A 44 -3.62 -7.04 16.39
CA LYS A 44 -4.86 -6.40 16.83
C LYS A 44 -5.95 -6.38 15.75
N HIS A 45 -5.57 -6.58 14.48
CA HIS A 45 -6.48 -6.58 13.34
C HIS A 45 -6.85 -7.99 12.85
N GLU A 46 -6.39 -9.05 13.51
CA GLU A 46 -6.54 -10.41 12.98
C GLU A 46 -7.99 -10.88 12.79
N ASN A 47 -8.94 -10.24 13.46
CA ASN A 47 -10.36 -10.55 13.31
C ASN A 47 -11.14 -9.42 12.63
N ASP A 48 -10.44 -8.46 12.04
CA ASP A 48 -11.05 -7.28 11.40
C ASP A 48 -10.75 -7.32 9.89
N TYR A 49 -11.71 -7.82 9.11
CA TYR A 49 -11.55 -8.00 7.67
C TYR A 49 -11.27 -6.67 6.97
N GLU A 50 -11.98 -5.60 7.32
CA GLU A 50 -11.81 -4.31 6.65
C GLU A 50 -10.44 -3.70 6.93
N GLU A 51 -9.95 -3.78 8.16
CA GLU A 51 -8.59 -3.31 8.49
C GLU A 51 -7.53 -4.15 7.79
N CYS A 52 -7.72 -5.48 7.73
CA CYS A 52 -6.82 -6.35 6.96
C CYS A 52 -6.82 -5.97 5.48
N ALA A 53 -7.99 -5.69 4.91
CA ALA A 53 -8.10 -5.29 3.51
C ALA A 53 -7.33 -4.00 3.21
N LYS A 54 -7.43 -3.02 4.11
CA LYS A 54 -6.66 -1.77 3.98
C LYS A 54 -5.16 -2.04 4.00
N CYS A 55 -4.71 -2.87 4.94
CA CYS A 55 -3.29 -3.22 5.05
C CYS A 55 -2.78 -3.93 3.80
N ILE A 56 -3.52 -4.91 3.31
CA ILE A 56 -3.14 -5.68 2.13
C ILE A 56 -3.05 -4.79 0.89
N ALA A 57 -4.07 -3.97 0.65
CA ALA A 57 -4.09 -3.07 -0.50
C ALA A 57 -2.91 -2.10 -0.46
N HIS A 58 -2.62 -1.53 0.70
CA HIS A 58 -1.53 -0.59 0.89
C HIS A 58 -0.17 -1.23 0.61
N GLU A 59 0.11 -2.37 1.26
CA GLU A 59 1.41 -3.02 1.13
C GLU A 59 1.61 -3.64 -0.26
N TYR A 60 0.55 -4.21 -0.85
CA TYR A 60 0.63 -4.74 -2.22
C TYR A 60 0.90 -3.64 -3.24
N ARG A 61 0.37 -2.43 -3.01
CA ARG A 61 0.66 -1.30 -3.89
C ARG A 61 2.15 -0.96 -3.88
N HIS A 62 2.83 -1.11 -2.75
CA HIS A 62 4.29 -0.90 -2.69
C HIS A 62 5.04 -1.91 -3.57
N ILE A 63 4.58 -3.16 -3.63
CA ILE A 63 5.17 -4.14 -4.56
C ILE A 63 4.96 -3.71 -6.01
N PHE A 64 3.75 -3.24 -6.33
CA PHE A 64 3.47 -2.68 -7.66
C PHE A 64 4.43 -1.53 -7.99
N GLN A 65 4.68 -0.64 -7.05
CA GLN A 65 5.61 0.48 -7.26
C GLN A 65 7.02 0.00 -7.58
N LEU A 66 7.50 -1.03 -6.90
CA LEU A 66 8.81 -1.62 -7.18
C LEU A 66 8.89 -2.18 -8.60
N PHE A 67 7.85 -2.86 -9.07
CA PHE A 67 7.80 -3.33 -10.45
C PHE A 67 7.70 -2.17 -11.44
N TYR A 68 6.88 -1.18 -11.14
CA TYR A 68 6.68 -0.02 -12.01
C TYR A 68 8.01 0.68 -12.33
N VAL A 69 8.82 0.95 -11.31
CA VAL A 69 10.09 1.66 -11.49
C VAL A 69 11.13 0.83 -12.24
N ASN A 70 10.96 -0.48 -12.29
CA ASN A 70 11.86 -1.36 -13.05
C ASN A 70 11.42 -1.55 -14.51
N ILE A 71 10.15 -1.30 -14.81
CA ILE A 71 9.58 -1.52 -16.15
C ILE A 71 9.47 -0.21 -16.93
N PHE A 72 9.02 0.85 -16.28
CA PHE A 72 8.75 2.13 -16.91
C PHE A 72 9.89 3.12 -16.65
N ASN A 73 10.14 3.99 -17.63
CA ASN A 73 11.20 4.99 -17.55
C ASN A 73 10.60 6.38 -17.80
N ASP A 74 9.60 6.73 -17.01
CA ASP A 74 8.90 8.03 -17.08
C ASP A 74 9.22 8.89 -15.86
N GLU A 75 8.64 10.09 -15.80
CA GLU A 75 8.89 11.03 -14.70
C GLU A 75 8.43 10.47 -13.36
N ARG A 76 7.30 9.75 -13.35
CA ARG A 76 6.78 9.10 -12.14
C ARG A 76 7.75 8.05 -11.62
N SER A 77 8.30 7.22 -12.52
CA SER A 77 9.30 6.22 -12.19
C SER A 77 10.54 6.85 -11.55
N GLU A 78 11.02 7.96 -12.08
CA GLU A 78 12.17 8.66 -11.53
C GLU A 78 11.92 9.20 -10.12
N ARG A 79 10.73 9.77 -9.88
CA ARG A 79 10.38 10.25 -8.55
C ARG A 79 10.25 9.10 -7.55
N TRP A 80 9.58 8.02 -7.95
CA TRP A 80 9.37 6.85 -7.09
C TRP A 80 10.68 6.14 -6.76
N LYS A 81 11.60 6.06 -7.72
CA LYS A 81 12.93 5.45 -7.47
C LYS A 81 13.67 6.12 -6.32
N LYS A 82 13.63 7.43 -6.26
CA LYS A 82 14.32 8.18 -5.20
C LYS A 82 13.75 7.87 -3.82
N GLU A 83 12.43 7.79 -3.72
CA GLU A 83 11.77 7.48 -2.45
C GLU A 83 11.96 6.02 -2.06
N LEU A 84 11.81 5.09 -3.00
CA LEU A 84 12.00 3.66 -2.76
C LEU A 84 13.43 3.32 -2.39
N GLN A 85 14.41 4.04 -2.92
CA GLN A 85 15.82 3.85 -2.58
C GLN A 85 16.05 4.01 -1.07
N GLY A 86 15.48 5.04 -0.47
CA GLY A 86 15.57 5.25 0.97
C GLY A 86 14.91 4.13 1.77
N VAL A 87 13.77 3.65 1.32
CA VAL A 87 13.02 2.58 1.98
C VAL A 87 13.77 1.25 1.89
N ILE A 88 14.28 0.90 0.70
CA ILE A 88 15.05 -0.33 0.50
C ILE A 88 16.28 -0.35 1.40
N ASN A 89 16.97 0.78 1.51
CA ASN A 89 18.17 0.89 2.35
C ASN A 89 17.86 0.71 3.85
N SER A 90 16.62 0.98 4.27
CA SER A 90 16.20 0.74 5.66
C SER A 90 15.64 -0.67 5.90
N SER A 91 15.64 -1.53 4.89
CA SER A 91 15.24 -2.94 4.91
C SER A 91 13.74 -3.23 5.03
N ASN A 92 12.90 -2.24 5.30
CA ASN A 92 11.45 -2.43 5.35
C ASN A 92 10.74 -1.14 4.96
N MET A 93 9.44 -1.27 4.72
CA MET A 93 8.58 -0.13 4.39
C MET A 93 7.68 0.15 5.57
N ASP A 94 8.22 0.79 6.59
CA ASP A 94 7.43 1.30 7.70
C ASP A 94 7.33 2.82 7.61
N GLY A 95 6.21 3.33 8.03
CA GLY A 95 5.99 4.77 8.05
C GLY A 95 6.46 5.36 9.36
N ASN A 96 7.62 5.97 9.36
CA ASN A 96 8.07 6.71 10.51
C ASN A 96 8.65 8.05 10.07
N GLY A 97 8.64 9.00 10.98
CA GLY A 97 9.20 10.31 10.74
C GLY A 97 8.23 11.31 10.13
N SER A 98 8.63 12.54 10.13
CA SER A 98 7.80 13.70 9.77
C SER A 98 7.45 13.80 8.29
N ASN A 99 8.17 13.08 7.42
CA ASN A 99 7.98 13.16 5.97
C ASN A 99 7.24 11.97 5.39
N TYR A 100 6.73 11.06 6.22
CA TYR A 100 6.07 9.84 5.76
C TYR A 100 4.91 10.14 4.81
N ILE A 101 4.00 11.00 5.23
CA ILE A 101 2.79 11.33 4.45
C ILE A 101 3.14 12.17 3.21
N ALA A 102 4.25 12.90 3.24
CA ALA A 102 4.67 13.75 2.13
C ALA A 102 5.28 12.96 0.96
N GLN A 103 5.65 11.70 1.18
CA GLN A 103 6.20 10.85 0.12
C GLN A 103 5.12 10.47 -0.88
N GLU A 104 5.42 10.62 -2.16
CA GLU A 104 4.45 10.27 -3.21
C GLU A 104 4.10 8.79 -3.21
N ILE A 105 5.07 7.89 -2.90
CA ILE A 105 4.80 6.46 -2.84
C ILE A 105 3.80 6.10 -1.74
N GLU A 106 3.85 6.79 -0.60
CA GLU A 106 2.89 6.57 0.47
C GLU A 106 1.52 7.14 0.10
N LEU A 107 1.48 8.33 -0.45
CA LEU A 107 0.24 8.93 -0.92
C LEU A 107 -0.41 8.07 -2.01
N ASP A 108 0.38 7.55 -2.94
CA ASP A 108 -0.09 6.63 -3.97
C ASP A 108 -0.68 5.35 -3.37
N ALA A 109 -0.02 4.77 -2.36
CA ALA A 109 -0.52 3.57 -1.70
C ALA A 109 -1.82 3.83 -0.94
N PHE A 110 -1.95 4.95 -0.24
CA PHE A 110 -3.20 5.34 0.40
C PHE A 110 -4.31 5.60 -0.63
N ALA A 111 -3.98 6.24 -1.73
CA ALA A 111 -4.94 6.54 -2.79
C ALA A 111 -5.43 5.26 -3.47
N PHE A 112 -4.54 4.34 -3.79
CA PHE A 112 -4.92 3.04 -4.34
C PHE A 112 -5.84 2.29 -3.38
N THR A 113 -5.49 2.26 -2.10
CA THR A 113 -6.27 1.58 -1.07
C THR A 113 -7.70 2.11 -1.04
N LYS A 114 -7.86 3.43 -0.99
CA LYS A 114 -9.19 4.04 -0.97
C LYS A 114 -9.95 3.76 -2.26
N TYR A 115 -9.33 4.01 -3.39
CA TYR A 115 -9.95 3.82 -4.70
C TYR A 115 -10.39 2.36 -4.90
N TYR A 116 -9.47 1.42 -4.69
CA TYR A 116 -9.75 0.01 -4.93
C TYR A 116 -10.83 -0.53 -3.99
N LEU A 117 -10.69 -0.30 -2.70
CA LEU A 117 -11.62 -0.86 -1.73
C LEU A 117 -13.02 -0.28 -1.87
N GLU A 118 -13.14 1.01 -2.16
CA GLU A 118 -14.46 1.63 -2.34
C GLU A 118 -15.11 1.23 -3.65
N GLU A 119 -14.34 1.15 -4.74
CA GLU A 119 -14.89 0.83 -6.07
C GLU A 119 -15.14 -0.67 -6.29
N PHE A 120 -14.31 -1.53 -5.73
CA PHE A 120 -14.33 -2.96 -6.09
C PHE A 120 -14.65 -3.90 -4.93
N GLU A 121 -14.50 -3.48 -3.70
CA GLU A 121 -14.75 -4.34 -2.52
C GLU A 121 -15.87 -3.82 -1.63
N ASN A 122 -16.47 -2.70 -1.97
CA ASN A 122 -17.55 -2.08 -1.21
C ASN A 122 -17.17 -1.81 0.25
N ILE A 123 -15.93 -1.39 0.47
CA ILE A 123 -15.40 -1.03 1.78
C ILE A 123 -15.10 0.46 1.79
N GLU A 124 -15.75 1.21 2.69
CA GLU A 124 -15.47 2.63 2.86
C GLU A 124 -14.14 2.82 3.59
N VAL A 125 -13.32 3.75 3.10
CA VAL A 125 -12.01 4.05 3.68
C VAL A 125 -11.98 5.49 4.16
N VAL A 126 -11.92 5.66 5.48
CA VAL A 126 -11.80 6.98 6.13
C VAL A 126 -10.48 7.02 6.90
N ASN A 127 -9.66 8.03 6.62
CA ASN A 127 -8.38 8.19 7.28
C ASN A 127 -8.50 9.22 8.41
N LYS A 128 -7.89 8.91 9.55
CA LYS A 128 -7.95 9.75 10.74
C LYS A 128 -6.89 10.83 10.79
N ILE A 129 -5.93 10.80 9.87
CA ILE A 129 -4.86 11.78 9.79
C ILE A 129 -5.40 13.04 9.13
N ASP A 130 -5.18 14.20 9.78
CA ASP A 130 -5.68 15.48 9.31
C ASP A 130 -5.19 15.76 7.88
N LYS A 131 -6.11 16.19 7.02
CA LYS A 131 -5.89 16.54 5.61
C LYS A 131 -5.45 15.38 4.71
N LEU A 132 -5.24 14.17 5.25
CA LEU A 132 -4.80 13.05 4.42
C LEU A 132 -5.84 12.70 3.37
N ASP A 133 -7.13 12.65 3.73
CA ASP A 133 -8.20 12.38 2.77
C ASP A 133 -8.25 13.41 1.65
N PHE A 134 -7.99 14.69 1.96
CA PHE A 134 -7.94 15.72 0.94
C PHE A 134 -6.82 15.45 -0.08
N TYR A 135 -5.62 15.14 0.39
CA TYR A 135 -4.49 14.83 -0.50
C TYR A 135 -4.72 13.57 -1.31
N ILE A 136 -5.34 12.56 -0.71
CA ILE A 136 -5.69 11.32 -1.40
C ILE A 136 -6.67 11.59 -2.54
N LEU A 137 -7.72 12.37 -2.29
CA LEU A 137 -8.71 12.68 -3.32
C LEU A 137 -8.10 13.48 -4.47
N GLU A 138 -7.23 14.44 -4.17
CA GLU A 138 -6.52 15.17 -5.20
C GLU A 138 -5.59 14.27 -6.02
N TYR A 139 -4.90 13.36 -5.36
CA TYR A 139 -4.03 12.40 -6.03
C TYR A 139 -4.84 11.46 -6.93
N ILE A 140 -5.98 10.96 -6.47
CA ILE A 140 -6.84 10.08 -7.26
C ILE A 140 -7.26 10.78 -8.56
N LYS A 141 -7.63 12.06 -8.48
CA LYS A 141 -8.01 12.82 -9.67
C LYS A 141 -6.90 12.92 -10.70
N ARG A 142 -5.65 13.08 -10.23
CA ARG A 142 -4.48 13.23 -11.12
C ARG A 142 -3.96 11.92 -11.66
N SER A 143 -4.23 10.80 -10.99
CA SER A 143 -3.53 9.52 -11.22
C SER A 143 -4.47 8.37 -11.52
N LYS A 144 -5.70 8.64 -11.99
CA LYS A 144 -6.67 7.58 -12.33
C LYS A 144 -6.15 6.58 -13.33
N ASP A 145 -5.26 7.01 -14.21
CA ASP A 145 -4.68 6.17 -15.26
C ASP A 145 -3.81 5.03 -14.71
N ILE A 146 -3.37 5.14 -13.44
CA ILE A 146 -2.49 4.15 -12.84
C ILE A 146 -3.14 3.42 -11.65
N LEU A 147 -4.27 3.86 -11.20
CA LEU A 147 -5.01 3.21 -10.13
C LEU A 147 -5.94 2.15 -10.71
#